data_928f736087aa227b05bc1e391292e5fe
#
_entry.id   928f736087aa227b05bc1e391292e5fe
#
_cell.length_a   1.000
_cell.length_b   1.000
_cell.length_c   1.000
_cell.angle_alpha   90.00
_cell.angle_beta   90.00
_cell.angle_gamma   90.00
#
_symmetry.space_group_name_H-M   'P 1'
#
loop_
_entity.id
_entity.type
_entity.pdbx_description
1 polymer ?
#
loop_
_entity_poly.entity_id
_entity_poly.type
_entity_poly.pdbx_seq_one_letter_code
_entity_poly.pdbx_strand_id
1 'polypeptide(L)'
;ACRAWLQNRRAPSLLLPYHGIRKLFHKDAVIAESASPLFRLAPYVVFGAMVAAAAVIPSMGTGLPFRSAADAIALVGLLAIARVFMSLAAMDIGTAFGTLGARRDMMIGFLAEPALLMVIFVASLISATTALPLIAERLVVQPLALYPSLAFTAVAFTMVLLAENARIPVDNPATHLELTMIHEAMLLEYSARHLALMEWAAALKLFNYACIGFALFVPWGASIGETGIGALALSIPALLAKLVVAGLWLALLETVSAKLRVFRAPEFMATAFMFAVLGLLVHLLLGA
;
A
#
# COMPACT_ATOMS: atom_id res chain seq x y z
N ALA A 1 13.86 -3.97 -11.56
CA ALA A 1 14.63 -5.03 -12.23
C ALA A 1 13.73 -5.90 -13.12
N CYS A 2 12.68 -6.57 -12.58
CA CYS A 2 11.81 -7.50 -13.34
C CYS A 2 11.16 -6.85 -14.57
N ARG A 3 10.58 -5.65 -14.42
CA ARG A 3 9.98 -4.90 -15.55
C ARG A 3 10.99 -4.60 -16.66
N ALA A 4 12.22 -4.20 -16.30
CA ALA A 4 13.26 -3.94 -17.29
C ALA A 4 13.62 -5.22 -18.06
N TRP A 5 13.68 -6.34 -17.35
CA TRP A 5 13.96 -7.65 -17.93
C TRP A 5 12.82 -8.11 -18.87
N LEU A 6 11.55 -7.97 -18.47
CA LEU A 6 10.39 -8.24 -19.32
C LEU A 6 10.34 -7.35 -20.58
N GLN A 7 10.91 -6.16 -20.53
CA GLN A 7 11.03 -5.23 -21.66
C GLN A 7 12.34 -5.40 -22.47
N ASN A 8 13.09 -6.47 -22.22
CA ASN A 8 14.39 -6.74 -22.83
C ASN A 8 15.41 -5.59 -22.66
N ARG A 9 15.38 -4.93 -21.49
CA ARG A 9 16.31 -3.86 -21.09
C ARG A 9 17.24 -4.34 -19.99
N ARG A 10 18.44 -3.75 -19.89
CA ARG A 10 19.35 -4.03 -18.78
C ARG A 10 18.67 -3.64 -17.46
N ALA A 11 18.59 -4.59 -16.53
CA ALA A 11 18.01 -4.36 -15.22
C ALA A 11 18.95 -3.46 -14.38
N PRO A 12 18.44 -2.44 -13.68
CA PRO A 12 19.20 -1.70 -12.69
C PRO A 12 19.54 -2.59 -11.49
N SER A 13 20.57 -2.21 -10.73
CA SER A 13 20.93 -2.95 -9.52
C SER A 13 19.76 -2.95 -8.52
N LEU A 14 19.56 -4.08 -7.82
CA LEU A 14 18.50 -4.21 -6.81
C LEU A 14 18.69 -3.25 -5.64
N LEU A 15 19.95 -2.85 -5.36
CA LEU A 15 20.30 -1.94 -4.28
C LEU A 15 20.19 -0.45 -4.67
N LEU A 16 19.80 -0.14 -5.91
CA LEU A 16 19.70 1.25 -6.39
C LEU A 16 18.77 2.12 -5.52
N PRO A 17 17.55 1.67 -5.12
CA PRO A 17 16.69 2.46 -4.23
C PRO A 17 17.35 2.74 -2.88
N TYR A 18 18.03 1.75 -2.30
CA TYR A 18 18.76 1.92 -1.05
C TYR A 18 19.87 2.97 -1.16
N HIS A 19 20.68 2.90 -2.23
CA HIS A 19 21.73 3.91 -2.46
C HIS A 19 21.13 5.30 -2.70
N GLY A 20 19.94 5.39 -3.35
CA GLY A 20 19.19 6.64 -3.53
C GLY A 20 18.82 7.27 -2.20
N ILE A 21 18.13 6.54 -1.34
CA ILE A 21 17.72 6.98 0.00
C ILE A 21 18.95 7.36 0.85
N ARG A 22 19.98 6.52 0.87
CA ARG A 22 21.22 6.81 1.60
C ARG A 22 21.88 8.11 1.13
N LYS A 23 21.96 8.35 -0.19
CA LYS A 23 22.49 9.58 -0.77
C LYS A 23 21.69 10.81 -0.31
N LEU A 24 20.37 10.73 -0.27
CA LEU A 24 19.51 11.81 0.16
C LEU A 24 19.72 12.19 1.63
N PHE A 25 19.97 11.22 2.51
CA PHE A 25 20.28 11.50 3.91
C PHE A 25 21.60 12.25 4.12
N HIS A 26 22.54 12.21 3.16
CA HIS A 26 23.83 12.91 3.22
C HIS A 26 23.83 14.28 2.55
N LYS A 27 22.68 14.70 2.00
CA LYS A 27 22.53 16.01 1.38
C LYS A 27 21.97 17.04 2.36
N ASP A 28 22.30 18.31 2.13
CA ASP A 28 21.71 19.41 2.87
C ASP A 28 20.27 19.66 2.44
N ALA A 29 19.40 19.88 3.42
CA ALA A 29 17.99 20.13 3.18
C ALA A 29 17.76 21.60 2.84
N VAL A 30 17.23 21.86 1.67
CA VAL A 30 16.73 23.17 1.26
C VAL A 30 15.22 23.13 1.38
N ILE A 31 14.65 24.10 2.11
CA ILE A 31 13.22 24.23 2.37
C ILE A 31 12.77 25.56 1.81
N ALA A 32 11.62 25.59 1.14
CA ALA A 32 11.03 26.83 0.63
C ALA A 32 10.75 27.81 1.78
N GLU A 33 10.95 29.10 1.55
CA GLU A 33 10.70 30.15 2.55
C GLU A 33 9.23 30.22 2.96
N SER A 34 8.32 29.88 2.05
CA SER A 34 6.87 29.81 2.28
C SER A 34 6.41 28.59 3.06
N ALA A 35 7.31 27.61 3.34
CA ALA A 35 6.94 26.36 4.01
C ALA A 35 6.59 26.55 5.47
N SER A 36 5.39 26.14 5.87
CA SER A 36 4.92 26.15 7.25
C SER A 36 5.56 25.03 8.10
N PRO A 37 5.37 25.04 9.43
CA PRO A 37 5.77 23.92 10.28
C PRO A 37 5.15 22.58 9.88
N LEU A 38 3.93 22.59 9.28
CA LEU A 38 3.25 21.41 8.79
C LEU A 38 4.07 20.69 7.70
N PHE A 39 4.60 21.45 6.72
CA PHE A 39 5.44 20.89 5.67
C PHE A 39 6.69 20.18 6.21
N ARG A 40 7.31 20.75 7.26
CA ARG A 40 8.49 20.17 7.91
C ARG A 40 8.15 18.92 8.74
N LEU A 41 6.96 18.88 9.35
CA LEU A 41 6.51 17.76 10.20
C LEU A 41 5.99 16.58 9.38
N ALA A 42 5.34 16.84 8.25
CA ALA A 42 4.63 15.83 7.46
C ALA A 42 5.50 14.60 7.10
N PRO A 43 6.77 14.71 6.66
CA PRO A 43 7.60 13.54 6.36
C PRO A 43 7.78 12.60 7.55
N TYR A 44 7.89 13.15 8.75
CA TYR A 44 8.06 12.35 9.97
C TYR A 44 6.76 11.66 10.36
N VAL A 45 5.61 12.34 10.22
CA VAL A 45 4.29 11.75 10.49
C VAL A 45 3.99 10.65 9.48
N VAL A 46 4.21 10.89 8.18
CA VAL A 46 3.97 9.92 7.11
C VAL A 46 4.85 8.68 7.30
N PHE A 47 6.15 8.88 7.55
CA PHE A 47 7.07 7.77 7.80
C PHE A 47 6.70 7.02 9.10
N GLY A 48 6.42 7.73 10.19
CA GLY A 48 6.00 7.15 11.46
C GLY A 48 4.73 6.33 11.36
N ALA A 49 3.72 6.83 10.62
CA ALA A 49 2.48 6.10 10.37
C ALA A 49 2.71 4.80 9.56
N MET A 50 3.61 4.83 8.55
CA MET A 50 3.95 3.63 7.78
C MET A 50 4.72 2.60 8.62
N VAL A 51 5.63 3.04 9.52
CA VAL A 51 6.34 2.15 10.45
C VAL A 51 5.36 1.56 11.47
N ALA A 52 4.46 2.36 12.03
CA ALA A 52 3.42 1.88 12.95
C ALA A 52 2.50 0.85 12.27
N ALA A 53 2.09 1.12 11.03
CA ALA A 53 1.33 0.16 10.22
C ALA A 53 2.10 -1.16 10.01
N ALA A 54 3.40 -1.09 9.67
CA ALA A 54 4.24 -2.28 9.51
C ALA A 54 4.38 -3.11 10.79
N ALA A 55 4.38 -2.47 11.96
CA ALA A 55 4.46 -3.14 13.26
C ALA A 55 3.15 -3.86 13.64
N VAL A 56 2.02 -3.41 13.10
CA VAL A 56 0.68 -3.97 13.38
C VAL A 56 0.35 -5.12 12.40
N ILE A 57 0.85 -5.08 11.16
CA ILE A 57 0.55 -6.09 10.14
C ILE A 57 1.29 -7.39 10.44
N PRO A 58 0.60 -8.56 10.45
CA PRO A 58 1.23 -9.87 10.66
C PRO A 58 2.01 -10.31 9.42
N SER A 59 3.22 -9.78 9.26
CA SER A 59 4.07 -10.05 8.09
C SER A 59 4.78 -11.40 8.16
N MET A 60 5.33 -11.76 9.34
CA MET A 60 6.09 -12.99 9.57
C MET A 60 5.33 -14.01 10.42
N GLY A 61 4.45 -13.53 11.29
CA GLY A 61 3.68 -14.38 12.19
C GLY A 61 2.59 -13.62 12.91
N THR A 62 1.69 -14.36 13.56
CA THR A 62 0.53 -13.82 14.27
C THR A 62 0.81 -13.52 15.74
N GLY A 63 1.94 -14.00 16.29
CA GLY A 63 2.40 -13.77 17.66
C GLY A 63 3.01 -12.39 17.90
N LEU A 64 2.38 -11.32 17.43
CA LEU A 64 2.89 -9.95 17.55
C LEU A 64 2.71 -9.39 18.97
N PRO A 65 3.68 -8.57 19.48
CA PRO A 65 3.55 -7.92 20.78
C PRO A 65 2.35 -6.94 20.84
N PHE A 66 1.95 -6.37 19.68
CA PHE A 66 0.83 -5.44 19.55
C PHE A 66 -0.45 -6.11 19.03
N ARG A 67 -0.63 -7.43 19.23
CA ARG A 67 -1.78 -8.20 18.74
C ARG A 67 -3.13 -7.59 19.13
N SER A 68 -3.26 -7.06 20.34
CA SER A 68 -4.47 -6.40 20.82
C SER A 68 -4.78 -5.06 20.14
N ALA A 69 -3.76 -4.38 19.63
CA ALA A 69 -3.89 -3.12 18.89
C ALA A 69 -3.94 -3.32 17.36
N ALA A 70 -3.80 -4.57 16.90
CA ALA A 70 -3.76 -4.93 15.48
C ALA A 70 -5.18 -5.00 14.87
N ASP A 71 -6.01 -3.98 15.17
CA ASP A 71 -7.31 -3.80 14.54
C ASP A 71 -7.14 -3.31 13.11
N ALA A 72 -7.79 -4.00 12.20
CA ALA A 72 -7.74 -3.67 10.77
C ALA A 72 -8.35 -2.29 10.46
N ILE A 73 -9.31 -1.82 11.26
CA ILE A 73 -9.89 -0.47 11.12
C ILE A 73 -8.85 0.59 11.53
N ALA A 74 -8.13 0.36 12.64
CA ALA A 74 -7.05 1.26 13.09
C ALA A 74 -5.92 1.31 12.05
N LEU A 75 -5.62 0.19 11.40
CA LEU A 75 -4.64 0.12 10.31
C LEU A 75 -5.03 1.01 9.13
N VAL A 76 -6.28 0.95 8.67
CA VAL A 76 -6.77 1.84 7.61
C VAL A 76 -6.68 3.30 8.05
N GLY A 77 -6.98 3.61 9.31
CA GLY A 77 -6.80 4.94 9.88
C GLY A 77 -5.35 5.44 9.82
N LEU A 78 -4.36 4.58 10.10
CA LEU A 78 -2.93 4.94 9.96
C LEU A 78 -2.54 5.25 8.51
N LEU A 79 -3.05 4.47 7.56
CA LEU A 79 -2.83 4.73 6.13
C LEU A 79 -3.48 6.04 5.68
N ALA A 80 -4.69 6.32 6.16
CA ALA A 80 -5.42 7.57 5.91
C ALA A 80 -4.69 8.79 6.49
N ILE A 81 -4.18 8.71 7.74
CA ILE A 81 -3.38 9.77 8.37
C ILE A 81 -2.18 10.12 7.49
N ALA A 82 -1.43 9.14 7.03
CA ALA A 82 -0.27 9.38 6.17
C ALA A 82 -0.66 10.10 4.88
N ARG A 83 -1.77 9.73 4.24
CA ARG A 83 -2.30 10.39 3.05
C ARG A 83 -2.70 11.83 3.33
N VAL A 84 -3.47 12.06 4.38
CA VAL A 84 -3.95 13.41 4.74
C VAL A 84 -2.78 14.35 4.98
N PHE A 85 -1.76 13.92 5.75
CA PHE A 85 -0.58 14.74 6.00
C PHE A 85 0.23 15.01 4.74
N MET A 86 0.35 14.02 3.85
CA MET A 86 1.05 14.19 2.55
C MET A 86 0.33 15.20 1.67
N SER A 87 -0.99 15.10 1.55
CA SER A 87 -1.81 16.01 0.74
C SER A 87 -1.84 17.42 1.31
N LEU A 88 -1.96 17.57 2.64
CA LEU A 88 -1.92 18.88 3.32
C LEU A 88 -0.57 19.55 3.12
N ALA A 89 0.53 18.82 3.26
CA ALA A 89 1.87 19.35 3.05
C ALA A 89 2.12 19.79 1.61
N ALA A 90 1.60 19.04 0.63
CA ALA A 90 1.70 19.43 -0.79
C ALA A 90 0.91 20.69 -1.13
N MET A 91 -0.18 20.98 -0.39
CA MET A 91 -0.98 22.21 -0.54
C MET A 91 -0.40 23.39 0.23
N ASP A 92 0.35 23.13 1.30
CA ASP A 92 0.88 24.15 2.23
C ASP A 92 1.80 25.17 1.53
N ILE A 93 2.65 24.70 0.61
CA ILE A 93 3.59 25.58 -0.12
C ILE A 93 2.89 26.45 -1.16
N GLY A 94 1.70 26.04 -1.63
CA GLY A 94 0.92 26.79 -2.62
C GLY A 94 1.44 26.68 -4.05
N THR A 95 2.34 25.72 -4.36
CA THR A 95 2.77 25.48 -5.74
C THR A 95 1.65 24.87 -6.57
N ALA A 96 1.59 25.24 -7.86
CA ALA A 96 0.54 24.75 -8.75
C ALA A 96 0.55 23.24 -8.89
N PHE A 97 1.74 22.62 -9.00
CA PHE A 97 1.88 21.17 -9.21
C PHE A 97 1.60 20.39 -7.93
N GLY A 98 2.09 20.84 -6.77
CA GLY A 98 1.81 20.21 -5.48
C GLY A 98 0.33 20.20 -5.15
N THR A 99 -0.33 21.34 -5.33
CA THR A 99 -1.78 21.49 -5.11
C THR A 99 -2.60 20.63 -6.09
N LEU A 100 -2.20 20.55 -7.35
CA LEU A 100 -2.87 19.72 -8.35
C LEU A 100 -2.71 18.23 -8.02
N GLY A 101 -1.52 17.79 -7.63
CA GLY A 101 -1.24 16.43 -7.19
C GLY A 101 -2.10 16.03 -5.98
N ALA A 102 -2.13 16.88 -4.94
CA ALA A 102 -2.91 16.67 -3.73
C ALA A 102 -4.41 16.53 -4.01
N ARG A 103 -4.99 17.40 -4.86
CA ARG A 103 -6.41 17.31 -5.24
C ARG A 103 -6.74 16.00 -5.96
N ARG A 104 -5.83 15.52 -6.81
CA ARG A 104 -5.99 14.24 -7.53
C ARG A 104 -5.87 13.06 -6.57
N ASP A 105 -4.92 13.09 -5.65
CA ASP A 105 -4.74 12.04 -4.65
C ASP A 105 -5.95 11.95 -3.71
N MET A 106 -6.49 13.10 -3.25
CA MET A 106 -7.72 13.14 -2.44
C MET A 106 -8.92 12.55 -3.18
N MET A 107 -9.06 12.81 -4.49
CA MET A 107 -10.16 12.27 -5.30
C MET A 107 -10.06 10.74 -5.44
N ILE A 108 -8.84 10.21 -5.58
CA ILE A 108 -8.60 8.76 -5.60
C ILE A 108 -8.89 8.17 -4.22
N GLY A 109 -8.38 8.79 -3.15
CA GLY A 109 -8.53 8.36 -1.78
C GLY A 109 -9.96 8.26 -1.31
N PHE A 110 -10.82 9.18 -1.76
CA PHE A 110 -12.25 9.18 -1.44
C PHE A 110 -12.95 7.86 -1.78
N LEU A 111 -12.50 7.15 -2.81
CA LEU A 111 -13.04 5.83 -3.20
C LEU A 111 -12.14 4.67 -2.74
N ALA A 112 -10.84 4.89 -2.65
CA ALA A 112 -9.87 3.85 -2.28
C ALA A 112 -10.03 3.41 -0.81
N GLU A 113 -10.22 4.36 0.10
CA GLU A 113 -10.37 4.07 1.54
C GLU A 113 -11.65 3.27 1.85
N PRO A 114 -12.84 3.66 1.36
CA PRO A 114 -14.03 2.84 1.54
C PRO A 114 -13.92 1.46 0.88
N ALA A 115 -13.28 1.37 -0.30
CA ALA A 115 -13.07 0.09 -0.97
C ALA A 115 -12.18 -0.84 -0.11
N LEU A 116 -11.09 -0.32 0.46
CA LEU A 116 -10.22 -1.08 1.36
C LEU A 116 -10.94 -1.51 2.63
N LEU A 117 -11.74 -0.61 3.25
CA LEU A 117 -12.57 -0.94 4.41
C LEU A 117 -13.55 -2.04 4.10
N MET A 118 -14.21 -2.03 2.94
CA MET A 118 -15.14 -3.08 2.52
C MET A 118 -14.44 -4.43 2.31
N VAL A 119 -13.25 -4.45 1.72
CA VAL A 119 -12.42 -5.67 1.59
C VAL A 119 -12.12 -6.27 2.97
N ILE A 120 -11.66 -5.44 3.91
CA ILE A 120 -11.36 -5.86 5.29
C ILE A 120 -12.64 -6.31 6.00
N PHE A 121 -13.75 -5.63 5.78
CA PHE A 121 -15.03 -5.95 6.40
C PHE A 121 -15.53 -7.35 5.98
N VAL A 122 -15.43 -7.70 4.69
CA VAL A 122 -15.76 -9.05 4.21
C VAL A 122 -14.88 -10.10 4.87
N ALA A 123 -13.57 -9.88 4.97
CA ALA A 123 -12.66 -10.77 5.65
C ALA A 123 -12.97 -10.88 7.17
N SER A 124 -13.39 -9.78 7.79
CA SER A 124 -13.82 -9.73 9.18
C SER A 124 -15.12 -10.50 9.43
N LEU A 125 -16.09 -10.46 8.51
CA LEU A 125 -17.31 -11.24 8.58
C LEU A 125 -17.01 -12.74 8.51
N ILE A 126 -16.17 -13.18 7.56
CA ILE A 126 -15.77 -14.57 7.44
C ILE A 126 -15.07 -15.05 8.71
N SER A 127 -14.23 -14.20 9.30
CA SER A 127 -13.42 -14.55 10.47
C SER A 127 -14.08 -14.22 11.81
N ALA A 128 -15.24 -13.53 11.82
CA ALA A 128 -15.93 -13.01 13.00
C ALA A 128 -14.98 -12.25 13.97
N THR A 129 -14.04 -11.48 13.43
CA THR A 129 -13.06 -10.66 14.18
C THR A 129 -12.51 -9.55 13.30
N THR A 130 -12.16 -8.40 13.90
CA THR A 130 -11.52 -7.28 13.22
C THR A 130 -9.99 -7.27 13.39
N ALA A 131 -9.45 -8.12 14.26
CA ALA A 131 -8.02 -8.24 14.49
C ALA A 131 -7.34 -8.96 13.33
N LEU A 132 -6.50 -8.26 12.56
CA LEU A 132 -5.85 -8.77 11.35
C LEU A 132 -5.04 -10.07 11.57
N PRO A 133 -4.29 -10.26 12.69
CA PRO A 133 -3.64 -11.54 12.97
C PRO A 133 -4.60 -12.71 13.15
N LEU A 134 -5.75 -12.47 13.80
CA LEU A 134 -6.78 -13.49 13.99
C LEU A 134 -7.53 -13.81 12.70
N ILE A 135 -7.74 -12.81 11.84
CA ILE A 135 -8.28 -13.00 10.49
C ILE A 135 -7.37 -13.96 9.72
N ALA A 136 -6.06 -13.68 9.68
CA ALA A 136 -5.09 -14.53 9.01
C ALA A 136 -5.05 -15.95 9.57
N GLU A 137 -5.07 -16.13 10.90
CA GLU A 137 -5.12 -17.45 11.56
C GLU A 137 -6.34 -18.27 11.12
N ARG A 138 -7.52 -17.65 11.11
CA ARG A 138 -8.75 -18.35 10.74
C ARG A 138 -8.81 -18.70 9.26
N LEU A 139 -8.34 -17.80 8.39
CA LEU A 139 -8.30 -18.05 6.95
C LEU A 139 -7.31 -19.15 6.54
N VAL A 140 -6.27 -19.42 7.34
CA VAL A 140 -5.38 -20.57 7.10
C VAL A 140 -6.10 -21.91 7.27
N VAL A 141 -6.96 -22.01 8.27
CA VAL A 141 -7.65 -23.26 8.61
C VAL A 141 -8.85 -23.52 7.70
N GLN A 142 -9.46 -22.47 7.18
CA GLN A 142 -10.65 -22.58 6.34
C GLN A 142 -10.28 -22.77 4.86
N PRO A 143 -10.95 -23.69 4.14
CA PRO A 143 -10.72 -23.83 2.71
C PRO A 143 -11.27 -22.60 1.95
N LEU A 144 -10.38 -21.81 1.36
CA LEU A 144 -10.70 -20.58 0.60
C LEU A 144 -11.71 -20.82 -0.54
N ALA A 145 -11.77 -22.03 -1.07
CA ALA A 145 -12.73 -22.42 -2.11
C ALA A 145 -14.20 -22.28 -1.69
N LEU A 146 -14.49 -22.24 -0.38
CA LEU A 146 -15.85 -22.05 0.16
C LEU A 146 -16.31 -20.58 0.11
N TYR A 147 -15.39 -19.64 -0.12
CA TYR A 147 -15.70 -18.22 -0.07
C TYR A 147 -15.44 -17.51 -1.41
N PRO A 148 -16.36 -17.61 -2.40
CA PRO A 148 -16.21 -16.90 -3.68
C PRO A 148 -16.17 -15.38 -3.50
N SER A 149 -16.72 -14.86 -2.40
CA SER A 149 -16.62 -13.46 -1.99
C SER A 149 -15.18 -12.95 -1.89
N LEU A 150 -14.23 -13.82 -1.46
CA LEU A 150 -12.81 -13.48 -1.39
C LEU A 150 -12.18 -13.23 -2.76
N ALA A 151 -12.67 -13.86 -3.82
CA ALA A 151 -12.18 -13.61 -5.18
C ALA A 151 -12.51 -12.18 -5.64
N PHE A 152 -13.76 -11.72 -5.41
CA PHE A 152 -14.15 -10.35 -5.72
C PHE A 152 -13.39 -9.32 -4.90
N THR A 153 -13.23 -9.57 -3.60
CA THR A 153 -12.46 -8.68 -2.73
C THR A 153 -10.96 -8.69 -3.05
N ALA A 154 -10.38 -9.79 -3.56
CA ALA A 154 -8.99 -9.84 -4.02
C ALA A 154 -8.77 -8.97 -5.26
N VAL A 155 -9.72 -8.96 -6.20
CA VAL A 155 -9.68 -8.05 -7.36
C VAL A 155 -9.77 -6.60 -6.88
N ALA A 156 -10.76 -6.28 -6.03
CA ALA A 156 -10.92 -4.94 -5.46
C ALA A 156 -9.64 -4.47 -4.74
N PHE A 157 -9.07 -5.33 -3.89
CA PHE A 157 -7.83 -5.05 -3.16
C PHE A 157 -6.65 -4.79 -4.10
N THR A 158 -6.51 -5.58 -5.15
CA THR A 158 -5.44 -5.40 -6.15
C THR A 158 -5.56 -4.05 -6.84
N MET A 159 -6.79 -3.64 -7.21
CA MET A 159 -7.04 -2.34 -7.82
C MET A 159 -6.71 -1.19 -6.85
N VAL A 160 -7.11 -1.30 -5.58
CA VAL A 160 -6.76 -0.34 -4.52
C VAL A 160 -5.26 -0.28 -4.31
N LEU A 161 -4.57 -1.43 -4.22
CA LEU A 161 -3.11 -1.50 -4.06
C LEU A 161 -2.39 -0.76 -5.18
N LEU A 162 -2.80 -0.94 -6.43
CA LEU A 162 -2.20 -0.26 -7.58
C LEU A 162 -2.39 1.26 -7.50
N ALA A 163 -3.59 1.73 -7.16
CA ALA A 163 -3.90 3.15 -7.04
C ALA A 163 -3.15 3.80 -5.89
N GLU A 164 -3.15 3.18 -4.72
CA GLU A 164 -2.53 3.68 -3.50
C GLU A 164 -1.01 3.78 -3.57
N ASN A 165 -0.39 2.91 -4.35
CA ASN A 165 1.07 2.85 -4.46
C ASN A 165 1.60 3.48 -5.76
N ALA A 166 0.84 4.39 -6.37
CA ALA A 166 1.24 5.10 -7.60
C ALA A 166 1.69 4.16 -8.71
N ARG A 167 0.93 3.06 -8.93
CA ARG A 167 1.27 2.05 -9.94
C ARG A 167 0.36 2.15 -11.16
N ILE A 168 0.87 1.68 -12.29
CA ILE A 168 0.06 1.56 -13.50
C ILE A 168 -1.11 0.59 -13.20
N PRO A 169 -2.35 0.91 -13.56
CA PRO A 169 -2.76 1.88 -14.58
C PRO A 169 -3.05 3.32 -14.07
N VAL A 170 -3.06 3.58 -12.78
CA VAL A 170 -3.52 4.87 -12.22
C VAL A 170 -2.45 5.95 -12.33
N ASP A 171 -1.24 5.66 -11.88
CA ASP A 171 -0.11 6.59 -11.99
C ASP A 171 1.13 5.87 -12.56
N ASN A 172 2.07 6.63 -13.09
CA ASN A 172 3.33 6.10 -13.60
C ASN A 172 4.51 6.93 -13.09
N PRO A 173 5.24 6.45 -12.09
CA PRO A 173 6.37 7.18 -11.52
C PRO A 173 7.52 7.43 -12.51
N ALA A 174 7.55 6.72 -13.65
CA ALA A 174 8.57 6.91 -14.68
C ALA A 174 8.23 8.01 -15.70
N THR A 175 7.04 8.63 -15.62
CA THR A 175 6.59 9.66 -16.57
C THR A 175 6.54 11.00 -15.85
N HIS A 176 7.56 11.82 -16.05
CA HIS A 176 7.64 13.18 -15.51
C HIS A 176 6.84 14.19 -16.37
N LEU A 177 5.60 13.86 -16.71
CA LEU A 177 4.69 14.76 -17.39
C LEU A 177 3.82 15.46 -16.35
N GLU A 178 4.04 16.73 -16.13
CA GLU A 178 3.42 17.60 -15.12
C GLU A 178 1.89 17.49 -15.07
N LEU A 179 1.24 17.37 -16.22
CA LEU A 179 -0.21 17.25 -16.32
C LEU A 179 -0.75 15.88 -15.93
N THR A 180 0.09 14.87 -15.73
CA THR A 180 -0.34 13.47 -15.44
C THR A 180 0.21 12.91 -14.16
N MET A 181 1.07 13.64 -13.44
CA MET A 181 1.64 13.25 -12.16
C MET A 181 0.60 13.39 -11.04
N ILE A 182 0.62 12.47 -10.09
CA ILE A 182 -0.19 12.51 -8.88
C ILE A 182 0.74 12.53 -7.66
N HIS A 183 1.29 11.38 -7.29
CA HIS A 183 2.12 11.25 -6.09
C HIS A 183 3.45 11.99 -6.18
N GLU A 184 4.15 11.90 -7.32
CA GLU A 184 5.42 12.60 -7.49
C GLU A 184 5.26 14.12 -7.51
N ALA A 185 4.13 14.64 -7.99
CA ALA A 185 3.84 16.07 -7.95
C ALA A 185 3.82 16.63 -6.52
N MET A 186 3.40 15.83 -5.53
CA MET A 186 3.38 16.22 -4.11
C MET A 186 4.77 16.22 -3.46
N LEU A 187 5.76 15.55 -4.08
CA LEU A 187 7.12 15.42 -3.55
C LEU A 187 8.10 16.45 -4.12
N LEU A 188 7.72 17.20 -5.15
CA LEU A 188 8.63 18.07 -5.90
C LEU A 188 9.37 19.11 -5.05
N GLU A 189 8.74 19.60 -4.00
CA GLU A 189 9.31 20.64 -3.13
C GLU A 189 10.13 20.05 -1.96
N TYR A 190 10.14 18.73 -1.80
CA TYR A 190 10.95 18.09 -0.78
C TYR A 190 12.38 17.85 -1.24
N SER A 191 13.34 18.03 -0.34
CA SER A 191 14.76 17.80 -0.58
C SER A 191 15.42 17.00 0.53
N ALA A 192 16.57 16.42 0.25
CA ALA A 192 17.46 15.77 1.19
C ALA A 192 16.75 14.78 2.14
N ARG A 193 16.90 14.95 3.47
CA ARG A 193 16.35 14.04 4.48
C ARG A 193 14.82 13.94 4.45
N HIS A 194 14.13 15.04 4.14
CA HIS A 194 12.67 15.03 4.07
C HIS A 194 12.17 14.19 2.89
N LEU A 195 12.80 14.35 1.73
CA LEU A 195 12.53 13.51 0.56
C LEU A 195 12.90 12.04 0.82
N ALA A 196 14.04 11.79 1.50
CA ALA A 196 14.44 10.43 1.86
C ALA A 196 13.39 9.71 2.72
N LEU A 197 12.81 10.41 3.71
CA LEU A 197 11.75 9.87 4.55
C LEU A 197 10.48 9.58 3.75
N MET A 198 10.09 10.46 2.83
CA MET A 198 8.93 10.27 1.97
C MET A 198 9.11 9.08 1.01
N GLU A 199 10.28 8.96 0.34
CA GLU A 199 10.59 7.81 -0.52
C GLU A 199 10.62 6.50 0.27
N TRP A 200 11.19 6.53 1.48
CA TRP A 200 11.20 5.35 2.34
C TRP A 200 9.78 4.98 2.82
N ALA A 201 8.98 5.98 3.19
CA ALA A 201 7.57 5.77 3.54
C ALA A 201 6.77 5.17 2.37
N ALA A 202 7.01 5.60 1.14
CA ALA A 202 6.38 5.04 -0.06
C ALA A 202 6.77 3.56 -0.27
N ALA A 203 8.05 3.21 -0.05
CA ALA A 203 8.50 1.82 -0.10
C ALA A 203 7.85 0.96 1.00
N LEU A 204 7.75 1.49 2.24
CA LEU A 204 7.06 0.83 3.35
C LEU A 204 5.56 0.69 3.08
N LYS A 205 4.92 1.68 2.46
CA LYS A 205 3.51 1.61 2.07
C LYS A 205 3.26 0.44 1.13
N LEU A 206 4.07 0.28 0.10
CA LEU A 206 3.97 -0.87 -0.82
C LEU A 206 4.15 -2.21 -0.09
N PHE A 207 5.14 -2.29 0.81
CA PHE A 207 5.36 -3.47 1.63
C PHE A 207 4.16 -3.77 2.54
N ASN A 208 3.60 -2.76 3.20
CA ASN A 208 2.43 -2.88 4.06
C ASN A 208 1.21 -3.41 3.29
N TYR A 209 0.92 -2.84 2.12
CA TYR A 209 -0.16 -3.33 1.25
C TYR A 209 0.07 -4.77 0.79
N ALA A 210 1.31 -5.14 0.43
CA ALA A 210 1.63 -6.52 0.08
C ALA A 210 1.38 -7.47 1.27
N CYS A 211 1.82 -7.10 2.47
CA CYS A 211 1.61 -7.91 3.68
C CYS A 211 0.13 -8.01 4.09
N ILE A 212 -0.67 -6.94 3.94
CA ILE A 212 -2.12 -7.00 4.11
C ILE A 212 -2.73 -8.01 3.12
N GLY A 213 -2.34 -7.93 1.84
CA GLY A 213 -2.79 -8.88 0.83
C GLY A 213 -2.41 -10.33 1.15
N PHE A 214 -1.21 -10.56 1.68
CA PHE A 214 -0.80 -11.90 2.12
C PHE A 214 -1.61 -12.39 3.32
N ALA A 215 -1.88 -11.53 4.29
CA ALA A 215 -2.68 -11.89 5.47
C ALA A 215 -4.13 -12.25 5.10
N LEU A 216 -4.71 -11.59 4.08
CA LEU A 216 -6.09 -11.78 3.69
C LEU A 216 -6.29 -12.89 2.64
N PHE A 217 -5.38 -13.02 1.66
CA PHE A 217 -5.60 -13.89 0.50
C PHE A 217 -4.61 -15.05 0.39
N VAL A 218 -3.43 -14.95 1.00
CA VAL A 218 -2.37 -15.97 0.96
C VAL A 218 -1.76 -16.15 2.35
N PRO A 219 -2.55 -16.52 3.37
CA PRO A 219 -2.07 -16.52 4.76
C PRO A 219 -1.09 -17.66 5.09
N TRP A 220 -0.97 -18.67 4.23
CA TRP A 220 -0.09 -19.84 4.46
C TRP A 220 1.38 -19.46 4.56
N GLY A 221 2.14 -20.18 5.38
CA GLY A 221 3.58 -19.97 5.58
C GLY A 221 3.95 -18.87 6.56
N ALA A 222 2.97 -18.25 7.23
CA ALA A 222 3.21 -17.44 8.43
C ALA A 222 3.25 -18.34 9.68
N SER A 223 4.06 -18.00 10.68
CA SER A 223 4.05 -18.71 11.96
C SER A 223 2.77 -18.41 12.73
N ILE A 224 1.94 -19.45 12.94
CA ILE A 224 0.67 -19.31 13.63
C ILE A 224 0.89 -19.61 15.12
N GLY A 225 0.67 -18.62 15.98
CA GLY A 225 0.72 -18.78 17.44
C GLY A 225 2.09 -19.12 18.04
N GLU A 226 3.09 -19.46 17.22
CA GLU A 226 4.43 -19.79 17.69
C GLU A 226 5.35 -18.57 17.66
N THR A 227 6.01 -18.31 18.79
CA THR A 227 7.00 -17.23 18.93
C THR A 227 8.44 -17.71 18.94
N GLY A 228 8.66 -18.98 18.61
CA GLY A 228 10.00 -19.63 18.64
C GLY A 228 10.90 -19.22 17.47
N ILE A 229 12.23 -19.25 17.69
CA ILE A 229 13.25 -18.99 16.67
C ILE A 229 13.07 -19.91 15.44
N GLY A 230 12.65 -21.16 15.64
CA GLY A 230 12.38 -22.12 14.57
C GLY A 230 11.22 -21.70 13.66
N ALA A 231 10.15 -21.15 14.23
CA ALA A 231 9.00 -20.63 13.47
C ALA A 231 9.39 -19.40 12.64
N LEU A 232 10.22 -18.51 13.19
CA LEU A 232 10.79 -17.37 12.46
C LEU A 232 11.68 -17.81 11.30
N ALA A 233 12.50 -18.85 11.49
CA ALA A 233 13.39 -19.37 10.44
C ALA A 233 12.63 -19.90 9.21
N LEU A 234 11.40 -20.40 9.37
CA LEU A 234 10.54 -20.85 8.28
C LEU A 234 9.69 -19.71 7.69
N SER A 235 9.27 -18.76 8.49
CA SER A 235 8.40 -17.65 8.04
C SER A 235 9.15 -16.61 7.20
N ILE A 236 10.43 -16.36 7.45
CA ILE A 236 11.25 -15.40 6.67
C ILE A 236 11.38 -15.83 5.21
N PRO A 237 11.84 -17.05 4.86
CA PRO A 237 11.91 -17.47 3.46
C PRO A 237 10.53 -17.54 2.79
N ALA A 238 9.48 -17.91 3.54
CA ALA A 238 8.12 -17.88 3.02
C ALA A 238 7.66 -16.46 2.66
N LEU A 239 7.92 -15.48 3.53
CA LEU A 239 7.65 -14.08 3.25
C LEU A 239 8.44 -13.57 2.03
N LEU A 240 9.73 -13.89 1.95
CA LEU A 240 10.57 -13.50 0.81
C LEU A 240 10.06 -14.11 -0.50
N ALA A 241 9.66 -15.38 -0.49
CA ALA A 241 9.07 -16.03 -1.67
C ALA A 241 7.76 -15.33 -2.10
N LYS A 242 6.87 -15.02 -1.16
CA LYS A 242 5.63 -14.27 -1.43
C LYS A 242 5.90 -12.88 -2.01
N LEU A 243 6.88 -12.15 -1.46
CA LEU A 243 7.27 -10.84 -1.97
C LEU A 243 7.84 -10.91 -3.38
N VAL A 244 8.62 -11.95 -3.69
CA VAL A 244 9.12 -12.17 -5.06
C VAL A 244 7.96 -12.45 -6.02
N VAL A 245 7.03 -13.34 -5.65
CA VAL A 245 5.85 -13.66 -6.48
C VAL A 245 4.98 -12.42 -6.67
N ALA A 246 4.69 -11.67 -5.60
CA ALA A 246 3.92 -10.44 -5.68
C ALA A 246 4.62 -9.37 -6.54
N GLY A 247 5.94 -9.26 -6.42
CA GLY A 247 6.75 -8.35 -7.26
C GLY A 247 6.74 -8.73 -8.74
N LEU A 248 6.77 -10.03 -9.05
CA LEU A 248 6.63 -10.54 -10.42
C LEU A 248 5.22 -10.27 -10.95
N TRP A 249 4.19 -10.55 -10.14
CA TRP A 249 2.80 -10.27 -10.49
C TRP A 249 2.56 -8.79 -10.76
N LEU A 250 3.08 -7.91 -9.88
CA LEU A 250 3.01 -6.47 -10.06
C LEU A 250 3.72 -6.03 -11.36
N ALA A 251 4.93 -6.56 -11.63
CA ALA A 251 5.66 -6.26 -12.85
C ALA A 251 4.91 -6.72 -14.12
N LEU A 252 4.23 -7.87 -14.06
CA LEU A 252 3.38 -8.36 -15.14
C LEU A 252 2.18 -7.43 -15.36
N LEU A 253 1.46 -7.07 -14.30
CA LEU A 253 0.34 -6.14 -14.37
C LEU A 253 0.76 -4.80 -14.96
N GLU A 254 1.88 -4.22 -14.51
CA GLU A 254 2.42 -2.96 -15.05
C GLU A 254 2.87 -3.04 -16.51
N THR A 255 3.24 -4.24 -16.98
CA THR A 255 3.69 -4.44 -18.37
C THR A 255 2.51 -4.63 -19.31
N VAL A 256 1.45 -5.31 -18.85
CA VAL A 256 0.23 -5.58 -19.64
C VAL A 256 -0.72 -4.39 -19.64
N SER A 257 -0.79 -3.66 -18.50
CA SER A 257 -1.73 -2.55 -18.35
C SER A 257 -1.19 -1.26 -19.01
N ALA A 258 -2.06 -0.56 -19.75
CA ALA A 258 -1.77 0.77 -20.24
C ALA A 258 -2.13 1.83 -19.19
N LYS A 259 -1.39 2.95 -19.14
CA LYS A 259 -1.70 4.07 -18.26
C LYS A 259 -3.07 4.65 -18.62
N LEU A 260 -3.92 4.79 -17.62
CA LEU A 260 -5.21 5.47 -17.76
C LEU A 260 -5.01 7.00 -17.88
N ARG A 261 -5.97 7.65 -18.54
CA ARG A 261 -6.07 9.10 -18.46
C ARG A 261 -6.48 9.48 -17.03
N VAL A 262 -5.93 10.57 -16.49
CA VAL A 262 -6.16 11.00 -15.10
C VAL A 262 -7.64 11.08 -14.74
N PHE A 263 -8.50 11.54 -15.66
CA PHE A 263 -9.96 11.62 -15.48
C PHE A 263 -10.67 10.26 -15.36
N ARG A 264 -10.02 9.16 -15.78
CA ARG A 264 -10.56 7.80 -15.62
C ARG A 264 -10.10 7.09 -14.35
N ALA A 265 -9.18 7.69 -13.59
CA ALA A 265 -8.77 7.14 -12.30
C ALA A 265 -9.93 6.96 -11.31
N PRO A 266 -10.88 7.91 -11.17
CA PRO A 266 -12.07 7.72 -10.35
C PRO A 266 -12.98 6.58 -10.82
N GLU A 267 -13.14 6.39 -12.14
CA GLU A 267 -13.92 5.28 -12.71
C GLU A 267 -13.28 3.93 -12.32
N PHE A 268 -11.95 3.85 -12.40
CA PHE A 268 -11.20 2.67 -11.98
C PHE A 268 -11.40 2.39 -10.48
N MET A 269 -11.37 3.42 -9.64
CA MET A 269 -11.61 3.26 -8.20
C MET A 269 -13.08 2.94 -7.88
N ALA A 270 -14.04 3.51 -8.64
CA ALA A 270 -15.45 3.15 -8.51
C ALA A 270 -15.68 1.68 -8.85
N THR A 271 -15.01 1.15 -9.89
CA THR A 271 -15.09 -0.29 -10.19
C THR A 271 -14.47 -1.15 -9.10
N ALA A 272 -13.35 -0.72 -8.47
CA ALA A 272 -12.77 -1.40 -7.31
C ALA A 272 -13.76 -1.44 -6.14
N PHE A 273 -14.42 -0.32 -5.83
CA PHE A 273 -15.44 -0.25 -4.79
C PHE A 273 -16.63 -1.15 -5.11
N MET A 274 -17.11 -1.17 -6.36
CA MET A 274 -18.19 -2.06 -6.79
C MET A 274 -17.83 -3.54 -6.62
N PHE A 275 -16.59 -3.95 -6.95
CA PHE A 275 -16.13 -5.31 -6.69
C PHE A 275 -16.08 -5.64 -5.19
N ALA A 276 -15.67 -4.69 -4.34
CA ALA A 276 -15.68 -4.88 -2.90
C ALA A 276 -17.11 -5.06 -2.36
N VAL A 277 -18.06 -4.23 -2.81
CA VAL A 277 -19.49 -4.36 -2.47
C VAL A 277 -20.07 -5.67 -3.00
N LEU A 278 -19.73 -6.06 -4.23
CA LEU A 278 -20.16 -7.35 -4.79
C LEU A 278 -19.65 -8.52 -3.95
N GLY A 279 -18.39 -8.45 -3.49
CA GLY A 279 -17.84 -9.44 -2.56
C GLY A 279 -18.67 -9.54 -1.27
N LEU A 280 -19.07 -8.41 -0.70
CA LEU A 280 -19.94 -8.37 0.47
C LEU A 280 -21.31 -8.99 0.17
N LEU A 281 -21.95 -8.59 -0.91
CA LEU A 281 -23.28 -9.12 -1.30
C LEU A 281 -23.24 -10.63 -1.53
N VAL A 282 -22.22 -11.13 -2.23
CA VAL A 282 -22.02 -12.57 -2.45
C VAL A 282 -21.87 -13.31 -1.13
N HIS A 283 -21.12 -12.76 -0.18
CA HIS A 283 -20.98 -13.35 1.15
C HIS A 283 -22.32 -13.42 1.90
N LEU A 284 -23.10 -12.33 1.88
CA LEU A 284 -24.40 -12.28 2.57
C LEU A 284 -25.47 -13.17 1.91
N LEU A 285 -25.46 -13.29 0.57
CA LEU A 285 -26.43 -14.09 -0.17
C LEU A 285 -26.16 -15.60 -0.09
N LEU A 286 -24.91 -15.99 -0.08
CA LEU A 286 -24.55 -17.41 -0.01
C LEU A 286 -24.60 -17.94 1.43
N GLY A 287 -24.76 -17.10 2.45
CA GLY A 287 -24.88 -17.49 3.83
C GLY A 287 -23.62 -18.20 4.38
N ALA A 288 -22.50 -17.97 3.71
CA ALA A 288 -21.23 -18.63 4.04
C ALA A 288 -20.41 -17.78 4.97
#